data_5e2cf261afec90758086b523e3d495b6
#
_entry.id   5e2cf261afec90758086b523e3d495b6
#
_cell.length_a   1.000
_cell.length_b   1.000
_cell.length_c   1.000
_cell.angle_alpha   90.00
_cell.angle_beta   90.00
_cell.angle_gamma   90.00
#
_symmetry.space_group_name_H-M   'P 1'
#
loop_
_entity.id
_entity.type
_entity.pdbx_description
1 polymer ?
#
loop_
_entity_poly.entity_id
_entity_poly.type
_entity_poly.pdbx_seq_one_letter_code
_entity_poly.pdbx_strand_id
1 'polypeptide(L)'
;ATELLNELDYSRKVVLVTCHRRENYGQPMENIMTALRDIALQNEDCELVYPVHLSPVVRENAQKFLAGTPRVHLIDPLSADEMHNLVARCYMVLTDSGGLQEEAPALGKPVLVMRKETERPEAVAAGTVKLCGVEYDDVLRMGNELLRSREAYDAMAHAVNPYGDGHACARIADAILWHFGRRSERPADFNA
;
A
#
# COMPACT_ATOMS: atom_id res chain seq x y z
N ALA A 1 13.52 -3.30 13.75
CA ALA A 1 12.29 -3.44 12.93
C ALA A 1 11.97 -4.91 12.69
N THR A 2 12.93 -5.75 12.29
CA THR A 2 12.71 -7.18 11.98
C THR A 2 12.13 -7.96 13.16
N GLU A 3 12.55 -7.72 14.40
CA GLU A 3 11.99 -8.37 15.59
C GLU A 3 10.50 -8.07 15.72
N LEU A 4 10.11 -6.80 15.68
CA LEU A 4 8.70 -6.40 15.76
C LEU A 4 7.87 -7.05 14.65
N LEU A 5 8.38 -7.05 13.39
CA LEU A 5 7.66 -7.66 12.27
C LEU A 5 7.44 -9.17 12.45
N ASN A 6 8.27 -9.84 13.24
CA ASN A 6 8.08 -11.26 13.58
C ASN A 6 7.17 -11.47 14.78
N GLU A 7 7.04 -10.48 15.65
CA GLU A 7 6.18 -10.51 16.84
C GLU A 7 4.74 -10.10 16.56
N LEU A 8 4.47 -9.46 15.40
CA LEU A 8 3.11 -9.08 15.01
C LEU A 8 2.19 -10.29 14.91
N ASP A 9 0.98 -10.13 15.42
CA ASP A 9 -0.07 -11.14 15.30
C ASP A 9 -0.72 -11.11 13.92
N TYR A 10 -0.18 -11.86 12.97
CA TYR A 10 -0.73 -11.99 11.62
C TYR A 10 -2.03 -12.81 11.53
N SER A 11 -2.55 -13.33 12.64
CA SER A 11 -3.93 -13.84 12.69
C SER A 11 -4.95 -12.69 12.67
N ARG A 12 -4.50 -11.48 13.00
CA ARG A 12 -5.24 -10.23 12.85
C ARG A 12 -5.03 -9.61 11.46
N LYS A 13 -5.85 -8.63 11.14
CA LYS A 13 -5.70 -7.85 9.90
C LYS A 13 -4.61 -6.80 10.07
N VAL A 14 -3.39 -7.13 9.69
CA VAL A 14 -2.27 -6.18 9.72
C VAL A 14 -2.40 -5.21 8.55
N VAL A 15 -2.54 -3.93 8.83
CA VAL A 15 -2.62 -2.84 7.85
C VAL A 15 -1.29 -2.11 7.80
N LEU A 16 -0.63 -2.13 6.64
CA LEU A 16 0.55 -1.32 6.40
C LEU A 16 0.14 0.12 6.07
N VAL A 17 0.73 1.07 6.76
CA VAL A 17 0.50 2.50 6.53
C VAL A 17 1.79 3.18 6.10
N THR A 18 1.73 4.00 5.04
CA THR A 18 2.76 5.00 4.72
C THR A 18 2.12 6.32 4.34
N CYS A 19 2.56 7.42 4.95
CA CYS A 19 2.08 8.77 4.65
C CYS A 19 3.22 9.77 4.86
N HIS A 20 3.73 10.35 3.76
CA HIS A 20 4.92 11.21 3.81
C HIS A 20 4.99 12.24 2.68
N ARG A 21 4.02 12.26 1.77
CA ARG A 21 3.99 13.21 0.66
C ARG A 21 3.82 14.64 1.17
N ARG A 22 4.59 15.58 0.62
CA ARG A 22 4.55 17.00 1.02
C ARG A 22 3.20 17.64 0.74
N GLU A 23 2.49 17.19 -0.28
CA GLU A 23 1.15 17.65 -0.64
C GLU A 23 0.11 17.37 0.47
N ASN A 24 0.39 16.37 1.33
CA ASN A 24 -0.47 16.00 2.45
C ASN A 24 -0.16 16.78 3.74
N TYR A 25 0.89 17.62 3.78
CA TYR A 25 1.24 18.35 5.00
C TYR A 25 0.13 19.30 5.45
N GLY A 26 0.01 19.50 6.75
CA GLY A 26 -1.05 20.32 7.36
C GLY A 26 -2.36 19.56 7.56
N GLN A 27 -3.48 20.19 7.27
CA GLN A 27 -4.82 19.63 7.52
C GLN A 27 -5.06 18.25 6.88
N PRO A 28 -4.64 17.99 5.63
CA PRO A 28 -4.78 16.65 5.04
C PRO A 28 -4.11 15.56 5.88
N MET A 29 -2.90 15.79 6.36
CA MET A 29 -2.19 14.82 7.19
C MET A 29 -2.88 14.61 8.56
N GLU A 30 -3.38 15.66 9.17
CA GLU A 30 -4.16 15.56 10.43
C GLU A 30 -5.44 14.73 10.21
N ASN A 31 -6.16 14.95 9.12
CA ASN A 31 -7.34 14.18 8.75
C ASN A 31 -7.02 12.70 8.58
N ILE A 32 -5.96 12.38 7.81
CA ILE A 32 -5.49 11.02 7.59
C ILE A 32 -5.11 10.35 8.90
N MET A 33 -4.25 10.97 9.72
CA MET A 33 -3.79 10.39 10.99
C MET A 33 -4.94 10.14 11.95
N THR A 34 -5.91 11.06 12.01
CA THR A 34 -7.11 10.89 12.84
C THR A 34 -7.97 9.74 12.35
N ALA A 35 -8.17 9.61 11.04
CA ALA A 35 -8.90 8.49 10.45
C ALA A 35 -8.20 7.14 10.73
N LEU A 36 -6.89 7.08 10.60
CA LEU A 36 -6.09 5.87 10.90
C LEU A 36 -6.24 5.45 12.36
N ARG A 37 -6.19 6.41 13.30
CA ARG A 37 -6.44 6.15 14.72
C ARG A 37 -7.83 5.52 14.91
N ASP A 38 -8.84 6.12 14.33
CA ASP A 38 -10.22 5.69 14.54
C ASP A 38 -10.51 4.36 13.80
N ILE A 39 -9.84 4.05 12.69
CA ILE A 39 -9.85 2.72 12.07
C ILE A 39 -9.33 1.66 13.08
N ALA A 40 -8.20 1.92 13.74
CA ALA A 40 -7.66 0.98 14.74
C ALA A 40 -8.58 0.81 15.94
N LEU A 41 -9.19 1.89 16.42
CA LEU A 41 -10.11 1.86 17.56
C LEU A 41 -11.41 1.14 17.26
N GLN A 42 -11.94 1.28 16.04
CA GLN A 42 -13.22 0.69 15.60
C GLN A 42 -13.11 -0.77 15.14
N ASN A 43 -11.91 -1.32 14.95
CA ASN A 43 -11.68 -2.68 14.48
C ASN A 43 -10.70 -3.39 15.40
N GLU A 44 -11.22 -4.15 16.36
CA GLU A 44 -10.39 -4.83 17.36
C GLU A 44 -9.52 -5.94 16.79
N ASP A 45 -9.88 -6.48 15.62
CA ASP A 45 -9.11 -7.48 14.87
C ASP A 45 -8.07 -6.88 13.90
N CYS A 46 -7.83 -5.57 14.00
CA CYS A 46 -6.90 -4.84 13.14
C CYS A 46 -5.67 -4.39 13.92
N GLU A 47 -4.51 -4.47 13.28
CA GLU A 47 -3.26 -3.85 13.74
C GLU A 47 -2.70 -2.95 12.64
N LEU A 48 -2.35 -1.70 12.97
CA LEU A 48 -1.70 -0.76 12.05
C LEU A 48 -0.19 -0.78 12.28
N VAL A 49 0.57 -0.96 11.23
CA VAL A 49 2.03 -0.84 11.24
C VAL A 49 2.42 0.33 10.34
N TYR A 50 3.01 1.34 10.94
CA TYR A 50 3.41 2.55 10.24
C TYR A 50 4.92 2.80 10.37
N PRO A 51 5.70 2.42 9.34
CA PRO A 51 7.09 2.86 9.21
C PRO A 51 7.13 4.38 8.97
N VAL A 52 7.44 5.13 10.02
CA VAL A 52 7.32 6.59 10.01
C VAL A 52 8.51 7.20 9.31
N HIS A 53 8.25 7.97 8.26
CA HIS A 53 9.29 8.70 7.51
C HIS A 53 10.07 9.66 8.42
N LEU A 54 11.38 9.84 8.15
CA LEU A 54 12.29 10.64 8.98
C LEU A 54 12.01 12.14 9.00
N SER A 55 11.12 12.64 8.12
CA SER A 55 10.71 14.06 8.13
C SER A 55 10.15 14.45 9.50
N PRO A 56 10.64 15.55 10.12
CA PRO A 56 10.13 16.03 11.40
C PRO A 56 8.61 16.24 11.39
N VAL A 57 8.08 16.83 10.32
CA VAL A 57 6.64 17.08 10.17
C VAL A 57 5.84 15.78 10.25
N VAL A 58 6.30 14.72 9.58
CA VAL A 58 5.63 13.41 9.60
C VAL A 58 5.72 12.79 10.99
N ARG A 59 6.90 12.81 11.62
CA ARG A 59 7.12 12.27 12.97
C ARG A 59 6.27 12.98 14.02
N GLU A 60 6.22 14.30 13.98
CA GLU A 60 5.42 15.09 14.92
C GLU A 60 3.92 14.77 14.79
N ASN A 61 3.41 14.67 13.56
CA ASN A 61 2.00 14.31 13.34
C ASN A 61 1.71 12.86 13.77
N ALA A 62 2.55 11.90 13.39
CA ALA A 62 2.38 10.51 13.82
C ALA A 62 2.37 10.40 15.34
N GLN A 63 3.31 11.08 16.01
CA GLN A 63 3.38 11.09 17.47
C GLN A 63 2.15 11.76 18.09
N LYS A 64 1.71 12.91 17.55
CA LYS A 64 0.56 13.69 18.09
C LYS A 64 -0.75 12.92 17.98
N PHE A 65 -1.01 12.23 16.87
CA PHE A 65 -2.32 11.67 16.57
C PHE A 65 -2.42 10.16 16.80
N LEU A 66 -1.31 9.42 16.72
CA LEU A 66 -1.30 7.96 16.72
C LEU A 66 -0.59 7.35 17.95
N ALA A 67 0.33 8.07 18.59
CA ALA A 67 1.05 7.50 19.74
C ALA A 67 0.10 7.12 20.87
N GLY A 68 0.36 5.96 21.48
CA GLY A 68 -0.46 5.44 22.57
C GLY A 68 -1.81 4.85 22.14
N THR A 69 -2.13 4.88 20.83
CA THR A 69 -3.33 4.22 20.32
C THR A 69 -3.11 2.69 20.36
N PRO A 70 -4.02 1.93 20.97
CA PRO A 70 -3.91 0.47 21.00
C PRO A 70 -3.78 -0.14 19.57
N ARG A 71 -2.90 -1.11 19.41
CA ARG A 71 -2.66 -1.82 18.14
C ARG A 71 -2.15 -0.93 17.00
N VAL A 72 -1.58 0.23 17.31
CA VAL A 72 -0.87 1.09 16.35
C VAL A 72 0.61 1.06 16.68
N HIS A 73 1.40 0.58 15.74
CA HIS A 73 2.85 0.43 15.84
C HIS A 73 3.54 1.48 14.98
N LEU A 74 4.06 2.52 15.62
CA LEU A 74 4.93 3.51 14.99
C LEU A 74 6.36 2.98 15.04
N ILE A 75 6.95 2.71 13.90
CA ILE A 75 8.29 2.12 13.78
C ILE A 75 9.22 2.99 12.94
N ASP A 76 10.51 2.74 13.03
CA ASP A 76 11.48 3.37 12.13
C ASP A 76 11.30 2.88 10.68
N PRO A 77 11.76 3.65 9.67
CA PRO A 77 11.73 3.23 8.28
C PRO A 77 12.35 1.86 8.08
N LEU A 78 11.72 1.08 7.21
CA LEU A 78 12.14 -0.28 6.88
C LEU A 78 13.14 -0.28 5.71
N SER A 79 14.02 -1.26 5.67
CA SER A 79 14.75 -1.62 4.45
C SER A 79 13.80 -2.15 3.38
N ALA A 80 14.25 -2.23 2.13
CA ALA A 80 13.42 -2.76 1.03
C ALA A 80 12.96 -4.20 1.33
N ASP A 81 13.85 -5.05 1.82
CA ASP A 81 13.54 -6.44 2.15
C ASP A 81 12.50 -6.54 3.28
N GLU A 82 12.63 -5.74 4.32
CA GLU A 82 11.67 -5.69 5.43
C GLU A 82 10.30 -5.17 4.95
N MET A 83 10.31 -4.14 4.09
CA MET A 83 9.08 -3.59 3.51
C MET A 83 8.36 -4.65 2.66
N HIS A 84 9.05 -5.33 1.75
CA HIS A 84 8.47 -6.39 0.93
C HIS A 84 7.93 -7.55 1.77
N ASN A 85 8.64 -7.95 2.83
CA ASN A 85 8.16 -8.95 3.77
C ASN A 85 6.89 -8.51 4.50
N LEU A 86 6.81 -7.25 4.91
CA LEU A 86 5.61 -6.71 5.55
C LEU A 86 4.44 -6.65 4.56
N VAL A 87 4.65 -6.15 3.33
CA VAL A 87 3.63 -6.15 2.27
C VAL A 87 3.12 -7.56 1.98
N ALA A 88 4.00 -8.54 1.86
CA ALA A 88 3.61 -9.94 1.60
C ALA A 88 2.70 -10.53 2.69
N ARG A 89 2.89 -10.12 3.95
CA ARG A 89 2.15 -10.63 5.11
C ARG A 89 0.99 -9.76 5.57
N CYS A 90 0.95 -8.49 5.18
CA CYS A 90 -0.14 -7.59 5.58
C CYS A 90 -1.48 -7.99 4.95
N TYR A 91 -2.56 -7.49 5.51
CA TYR A 91 -3.92 -7.64 4.98
C TYR A 91 -4.16 -6.66 3.84
N MET A 92 -3.90 -5.39 4.05
CA MET A 92 -4.06 -4.31 3.06
C MET A 92 -3.06 -3.19 3.29
N VAL A 93 -2.98 -2.25 2.35
CA VAL A 93 -2.08 -1.10 2.40
C VAL A 93 -2.87 0.21 2.31
N LEU A 94 -2.59 1.14 3.22
CA LEU A 94 -3.02 2.54 3.18
C LEU A 94 -1.77 3.40 2.91
N THR A 95 -1.69 4.05 1.75
CA THR A 95 -0.45 4.70 1.34
C THR A 95 -0.66 5.99 0.53
N ASP A 96 0.33 6.87 0.56
CA ASP A 96 0.48 7.97 -0.40
C ASP A 96 1.67 7.73 -1.37
N SER A 97 2.30 6.55 -1.31
CA SER A 97 3.45 6.19 -2.14
C SER A 97 3.05 5.64 -3.51
N GLY A 98 3.70 6.11 -4.59
CA GLY A 98 3.52 5.57 -5.94
C GLY A 98 4.02 4.13 -6.08
N GLY A 99 5.19 3.78 -5.51
CA GLY A 99 5.76 2.44 -5.61
C GLY A 99 4.86 1.36 -5.01
N LEU A 100 4.30 1.60 -3.83
CA LEU A 100 3.40 0.64 -3.18
C LEU A 100 2.09 0.40 -3.96
N GLN A 101 1.67 1.35 -4.81
CA GLN A 101 0.54 1.16 -5.72
C GLN A 101 0.83 0.14 -6.83
N GLU A 102 2.10 -0.12 -7.13
CA GLU A 102 2.54 -1.13 -8.10
C GLU A 102 2.89 -2.46 -7.42
N GLU A 103 3.60 -2.39 -6.30
CA GLU A 103 4.18 -3.55 -5.62
C GLU A 103 3.15 -4.36 -4.83
N ALA A 104 2.27 -3.69 -4.07
CA ALA A 104 1.31 -4.38 -3.21
C ALA A 104 0.25 -5.17 -4.00
N PRO A 105 -0.32 -4.67 -5.10
CA PRO A 105 -1.22 -5.45 -5.95
C PRO A 105 -0.58 -6.70 -6.56
N ALA A 106 0.72 -6.68 -6.84
CA ALA A 106 1.45 -7.87 -7.32
C ALA A 106 1.43 -9.03 -6.31
N LEU A 107 1.20 -8.73 -5.04
CA LEU A 107 1.06 -9.69 -3.94
C LEU A 107 -0.41 -9.91 -3.53
N GLY A 108 -1.37 -9.47 -4.35
CA GLY A 108 -2.80 -9.59 -4.07
C GLY A 108 -3.27 -8.74 -2.88
N LYS A 109 -2.59 -7.64 -2.58
CA LYS A 109 -2.95 -6.76 -1.45
C LYS A 109 -3.75 -5.56 -1.94
N PRO A 110 -4.98 -5.35 -1.45
CA PRO A 110 -5.74 -4.14 -1.72
C PRO A 110 -5.00 -2.89 -1.26
N VAL A 111 -5.04 -1.83 -2.08
CA VAL A 111 -4.38 -0.57 -1.79
C VAL A 111 -5.39 0.57 -1.76
N LEU A 112 -5.46 1.31 -0.66
CA LEU A 112 -6.13 2.60 -0.58
C LEU A 112 -5.09 3.71 -0.65
N VAL A 113 -5.25 4.61 -1.61
CA VAL A 113 -4.35 5.73 -1.84
C VAL A 113 -4.90 6.97 -1.18
N MET A 114 -4.20 7.45 -0.16
CA MET A 114 -4.53 8.65 0.62
C MET A 114 -4.02 9.91 -0.10
N ARG A 115 -4.57 10.15 -1.29
CA ARG A 115 -4.27 11.28 -2.16
C ARG A 115 -5.52 11.69 -2.92
N LYS A 116 -5.55 12.95 -3.40
CA LYS A 116 -6.63 13.46 -4.27
C LYS A 116 -6.50 12.93 -5.70
N GLU A 117 -5.27 12.72 -6.14
CA GLU A 117 -4.92 12.23 -7.48
C GLU A 117 -3.84 11.16 -7.40
N THR A 118 -3.70 10.34 -8.43
CA THR A 118 -2.61 9.39 -8.56
C THR A 118 -1.97 9.46 -9.94
N GLU A 119 -0.67 9.25 -9.98
CA GLU A 119 0.10 9.03 -11.20
C GLU A 119 0.00 7.58 -11.72
N ARG A 120 -0.89 6.77 -11.16
CA ARG A 120 -1.12 5.36 -11.49
C ARG A 120 -2.59 5.08 -11.86
N PRO A 121 -3.12 5.75 -12.91
CA PRO A 121 -4.52 5.60 -13.30
C PRO A 121 -4.86 4.17 -13.74
N GLU A 122 -3.88 3.42 -14.26
CA GLU A 122 -4.04 2.04 -14.70
C GLU A 122 -4.42 1.12 -13.52
N ALA A 123 -3.83 1.31 -12.35
CA ALA A 123 -4.14 0.53 -11.15
C ALA A 123 -5.58 0.80 -10.66
N VAL A 124 -6.02 2.06 -10.77
CA VAL A 124 -7.40 2.44 -10.43
C VAL A 124 -8.38 1.82 -11.42
N ALA A 125 -8.08 1.89 -12.73
CA ALA A 125 -8.91 1.31 -13.78
C ALA A 125 -9.00 -0.23 -13.68
N ALA A 126 -7.89 -0.88 -13.30
CA ALA A 126 -7.83 -2.32 -13.05
C ALA A 126 -8.56 -2.74 -11.76
N GLY A 127 -8.83 -1.81 -10.86
CA GLY A 127 -9.50 -2.09 -9.59
C GLY A 127 -8.58 -2.62 -8.47
N THR A 128 -7.27 -2.67 -8.68
CA THR A 128 -6.30 -3.11 -7.66
C THR A 128 -6.03 -2.03 -6.61
N VAL A 129 -6.31 -0.77 -6.96
CA VAL A 129 -6.09 0.42 -6.14
C VAL A 129 -7.36 1.27 -6.15
N LYS A 130 -7.69 1.88 -5.01
CA LYS A 130 -8.74 2.90 -4.92
C LYS A 130 -8.18 4.18 -4.29
N LEU A 131 -8.55 5.34 -4.85
CA LEU A 131 -8.30 6.63 -4.21
C LEU A 131 -9.30 6.84 -3.09
N CYS A 132 -8.83 7.02 -1.85
CA CYS A 132 -9.69 7.40 -0.73
C CYS A 132 -9.60 8.87 -0.38
N GLY A 133 -8.79 9.64 -1.12
CA GLY A 133 -8.61 11.06 -0.82
C GLY A 133 -7.85 11.30 0.47
N VAL A 134 -8.05 12.48 1.04
CA VAL A 134 -7.35 12.96 2.24
C VAL A 134 -8.33 13.48 3.32
N GLU A 135 -9.63 13.34 3.06
CA GLU A 135 -10.65 13.75 4.02
C GLU A 135 -10.90 12.64 5.04
N TYR A 136 -11.09 13.03 6.29
CA TYR A 136 -11.28 12.11 7.40
C TYR A 136 -12.38 11.06 7.15
N ASP A 137 -13.57 11.52 6.72
CA ASP A 137 -14.72 10.64 6.52
C ASP A 137 -14.50 9.60 5.42
N ASP A 138 -13.84 9.99 4.33
CA ASP A 138 -13.57 9.10 3.20
C ASP A 138 -12.51 8.05 3.53
N VAL A 139 -11.40 8.44 4.17
CA VAL A 139 -10.36 7.51 4.62
C VAL A 139 -10.92 6.51 5.63
N LEU A 140 -11.67 6.99 6.61
CA LEU A 140 -12.31 6.15 7.63
C LEU A 140 -13.31 5.18 7.01
N ARG A 141 -14.21 5.65 6.17
CA ARG A 141 -15.26 4.86 5.51
C ARG A 141 -14.66 3.76 4.64
N MET A 142 -13.74 4.11 3.75
CA MET A 142 -13.14 3.15 2.82
C MET A 142 -12.22 2.15 3.52
N GLY A 143 -11.47 2.59 4.53
CA GLY A 143 -10.68 1.70 5.39
C GLY A 143 -11.55 0.67 6.11
N ASN A 144 -12.64 1.11 6.74
CA ASN A 144 -13.59 0.23 7.40
C ASN A 144 -14.31 -0.71 6.42
N GLU A 145 -14.63 -0.24 5.22
CA GLU A 145 -15.24 -1.08 4.18
C GLU A 145 -14.36 -2.30 3.85
N LEU A 146 -13.07 -2.08 3.56
CA LEU A 146 -12.15 -3.18 3.24
C LEU A 146 -11.87 -4.11 4.43
N LEU A 147 -11.89 -3.57 5.65
CA LEU A 147 -11.71 -4.40 6.85
C LEU A 147 -12.94 -5.27 7.17
N ARG A 148 -14.14 -4.83 6.83
CA ARG A 148 -15.41 -5.46 7.23
C ARG A 148 -16.13 -6.21 6.12
N SER A 149 -15.92 -5.82 4.86
CA SER A 149 -16.56 -6.45 3.69
C SER A 149 -15.56 -7.36 2.99
N ARG A 150 -15.79 -8.67 3.10
CA ARG A 150 -15.01 -9.67 2.37
C ARG A 150 -15.16 -9.51 0.86
N GLU A 151 -16.35 -9.16 0.39
CA GLU A 151 -16.64 -8.93 -1.02
C GLU A 151 -15.82 -7.75 -1.57
N ALA A 152 -15.81 -6.60 -0.85
CA ALA A 152 -15.04 -5.43 -1.26
C ALA A 152 -13.53 -5.72 -1.27
N TYR A 153 -13.04 -6.48 -0.29
CA TYR A 153 -11.65 -6.93 -0.22
C TYR A 153 -11.29 -7.83 -1.39
N ASP A 154 -12.06 -8.90 -1.62
CA ASP A 154 -11.78 -9.89 -2.66
C ASP A 154 -11.86 -9.29 -4.08
N ALA A 155 -12.75 -8.33 -4.31
CA ALA A 155 -12.82 -7.60 -5.57
C ALA A 155 -11.52 -6.88 -5.92
N MET A 156 -10.82 -6.34 -4.92
CA MET A 156 -9.52 -5.68 -5.14
C MET A 156 -8.35 -6.67 -5.14
N ALA A 157 -8.36 -7.63 -4.22
CA ALA A 157 -7.26 -8.59 -4.05
C ALA A 157 -7.09 -9.54 -5.26
N HIS A 158 -8.18 -9.83 -5.97
CA HIS A 158 -8.19 -10.69 -7.15
C HIS A 158 -8.23 -9.92 -8.47
N ALA A 159 -8.21 -8.60 -8.45
CA ALA A 159 -8.10 -7.79 -9.66
C ALA A 159 -6.74 -8.02 -10.35
N VAL A 160 -6.75 -7.95 -11.68
CA VAL A 160 -5.54 -8.20 -12.49
C VAL A 160 -4.57 -7.04 -12.32
N ASN A 161 -3.32 -7.33 -11.92
CA ASN A 161 -2.29 -6.31 -11.77
C ASN A 161 -1.83 -5.80 -13.16
N PRO A 162 -2.01 -4.51 -13.49
CA PRO A 162 -1.64 -3.98 -14.80
C PRO A 162 -0.13 -3.78 -14.99
N TYR A 163 0.67 -3.87 -13.93
CA TYR A 163 2.11 -3.56 -13.98
C TYR A 163 3.00 -4.76 -14.31
N GLY A 164 2.43 -5.94 -14.52
CA GLY A 164 3.15 -7.09 -15.02
C GLY A 164 3.08 -8.32 -14.11
N ASP A 165 3.74 -9.37 -14.58
CA ASP A 165 3.75 -10.71 -14.02
C ASP A 165 5.15 -11.15 -13.54
N GLY A 166 6.09 -10.21 -13.40
CA GLY A 166 7.46 -10.49 -12.98
C GLY A 166 8.42 -10.94 -14.09
N HIS A 167 7.96 -11.11 -15.34
CA HIS A 167 8.77 -11.60 -16.46
C HIS A 167 9.27 -10.51 -17.42
N ALA A 168 9.20 -9.23 -17.05
CA ALA A 168 9.60 -8.11 -17.90
C ALA A 168 11.04 -8.22 -18.38
N CYS A 169 11.99 -8.57 -17.52
CA CYS A 169 13.41 -8.70 -17.89
C CYS A 169 13.64 -9.73 -19.00
N ALA A 170 12.97 -10.90 -18.92
CA ALA A 170 13.07 -11.93 -19.93
C ALA A 170 12.51 -11.44 -21.29
N ARG A 171 11.33 -10.80 -21.27
CA ARG A 171 10.72 -10.21 -22.49
C ARG A 171 11.57 -9.13 -23.11
N ILE A 172 12.18 -8.25 -22.29
CA ILE A 172 13.09 -7.20 -22.78
C ILE A 172 14.32 -7.82 -23.43
N ALA A 173 14.95 -8.81 -22.78
CA ALA A 173 16.10 -9.52 -23.35
C ALA A 173 15.74 -10.18 -24.69
N ASP A 174 14.62 -10.88 -24.74
CA ASP A 174 14.13 -11.53 -25.97
C ASP A 174 13.84 -10.51 -27.08
N ALA A 175 13.26 -9.37 -26.77
CA ALA A 175 12.99 -8.29 -27.72
C ALA A 175 14.28 -7.69 -28.28
N ILE A 176 15.30 -7.49 -27.44
CA ILE A 176 16.62 -7.02 -27.86
C ILE A 176 17.28 -8.04 -28.77
N LEU A 177 17.30 -9.32 -28.42
CA LEU A 177 17.89 -10.39 -29.24
C LEU A 177 17.19 -10.50 -30.60
N TRP A 178 15.86 -10.39 -30.62
CA TRP A 178 15.11 -10.38 -31.86
C TRP A 178 15.46 -9.15 -32.73
N HIS A 179 15.48 -7.97 -32.15
CA HIS A 179 15.79 -6.71 -32.83
C HIS A 179 17.17 -6.77 -33.54
N PHE A 180 18.16 -7.36 -32.90
CA PHE A 180 19.51 -7.52 -33.45
C PHE A 180 19.71 -8.80 -34.26
N GLY A 181 18.64 -9.51 -34.65
CA GLY A 181 18.71 -10.71 -35.49
C GLY A 181 19.36 -11.93 -34.82
N ARG A 182 19.46 -11.94 -33.50
CA ARG A 182 20.00 -13.05 -32.70
C ARG A 182 18.93 -14.05 -32.27
N ARG A 183 17.68 -13.74 -32.53
CA ARG A 183 16.50 -14.58 -32.33
C ARG A 183 15.60 -14.46 -33.56
N SER A 184 15.11 -15.59 -34.09
CA SER A 184 14.29 -15.63 -35.32
C SER A 184 12.84 -15.16 -35.06
N GLU A 185 12.28 -15.44 -33.88
CA GLU A 185 10.91 -15.16 -33.58
C GLU A 185 10.75 -13.88 -32.74
N ARG A 186 9.78 -13.04 -33.12
CA ARG A 186 9.38 -11.89 -32.31
C ARG A 186 8.76 -12.41 -31.02
N PRO A 187 9.19 -11.91 -29.84
CA PRO A 187 8.55 -12.26 -28.60
C PRO A 187 7.10 -11.75 -28.57
N ALA A 188 6.23 -12.48 -27.88
CA ALA A 188 4.84 -12.07 -27.67
C ALA A 188 4.76 -10.77 -26.87
N ASP A 189 3.79 -9.92 -27.22
CA ASP A 189 3.48 -8.73 -26.45
C ASP A 189 2.90 -9.13 -25.08
N PHE A 190 3.18 -8.34 -24.04
CA PHE A 190 2.54 -8.51 -22.75
C PHE A 190 1.10 -8.00 -22.83
N ASN A 191 0.16 -8.86 -22.52
CA ASN A 191 -1.25 -8.52 -22.35
C ASN A 191 -1.62 -8.76 -20.89
N ALA A 192 -1.91 -7.69 -20.15
CA ALA A 192 -2.41 -7.74 -18.77
C ALA A 192 -3.87 -8.23 -18.73
#